data_7bcb884868f715004fe7b7301edfbe1a
#
_entry.id   7bcb884868f715004fe7b7301edfbe1a
#
_cell.length_a   1.000
_cell.length_b   1.000
_cell.length_c   1.000
_cell.angle_alpha   90.00
_cell.angle_beta   90.00
_cell.angle_gamma   90.00
#
_symmetry.space_group_name_H-M   'P 1'
#
loop_
_entity.id
_entity.type
_entity.pdbx_description
1 polymer ?
#
loop_
_entity_poly.entity_id
_entity_poly.type
_entity_poly.pdbx_seq_one_letter_code
_entity_poly.pdbx_strand_id
1 'polypeptide(L)'
;MTVLTQPPEHFVFMKVGNHARENFDSILERKLKEYETTGKIFWGYGGVTCHPIHQVQPFARQFEKKGSLYLIMQYIDSNADPDLVPATQYSIDGITWHPIPRGITVTGSRYAMILSEIKPGDLIIYPSEYEVAVGRRRGRSADEYLRGHVDKGCFAKKLPSRAKKDKANQIKTSYQAEIVEPYSVFVR
;
A
#
# COMPACT_ATOMS: atom_id res chain seq x y z
N MET A 1 -12.06 9.93 7.33
CA MET A 1 -10.85 9.15 7.71
C MET A 1 -10.07 9.87 8.80
N THR A 2 -9.63 9.16 9.83
CA THR A 2 -8.78 9.70 10.90
C THR A 2 -7.31 9.66 10.44
N VAL A 3 -6.60 10.77 10.57
CA VAL A 3 -5.15 10.79 10.33
C VAL A 3 -4.44 10.14 11.51
N LEU A 4 -3.58 9.18 11.23
CA LEU A 4 -2.78 8.52 12.25
C LEU A 4 -1.71 9.50 12.76
N THR A 5 -1.60 9.60 14.07
CA THR A 5 -0.56 10.37 14.77
C THR A 5 0.55 9.49 15.34
N GLN A 6 0.34 8.18 15.31
CA GLN A 6 1.30 7.18 15.77
C GLN A 6 1.29 5.99 14.80
N PRO A 7 2.43 5.30 14.63
CA PRO A 7 2.47 4.10 13.81
C PRO A 7 1.53 3.04 14.37
N PRO A 8 0.66 2.46 13.51
CA PRO A 8 -0.30 1.46 13.94
C PRO A 8 0.39 0.11 14.22
N GLU A 9 -0.30 -0.78 14.91
CA GLU A 9 0.20 -2.13 15.19
C GLU A 9 0.31 -2.99 13.93
N HIS A 10 -0.51 -2.68 12.91
CA HIS A 10 -0.55 -3.42 11.65
C HIS A 10 -0.78 -2.44 10.50
N PHE A 11 -0.02 -2.61 9.42
CA PHE A 11 -0.16 -1.76 8.23
C PHE A 11 0.42 -2.42 6.99
N VAL A 12 0.00 -1.92 5.84
CA VAL A 12 0.66 -2.17 4.57
C VAL A 12 1.61 -0.99 4.31
N PHE A 13 2.85 -1.29 3.95
CA PHE A 13 3.86 -0.30 3.62
C PHE A 13 4.16 -0.33 2.13
N MET A 14 4.38 0.85 1.56
CA MET A 14 4.85 0.98 0.18
C MET A 14 5.77 2.19 0.01
N LYS A 15 6.90 2.00 -0.67
CA LYS A 15 7.68 3.09 -1.25
C LYS A 15 6.96 3.55 -2.51
N VAL A 16 6.82 4.86 -2.66
CA VAL A 16 6.09 5.48 -3.76
C VAL A 16 6.94 6.57 -4.41
N GLY A 17 6.78 6.80 -5.69
CA GLY A 17 7.54 7.79 -6.44
C GLY A 17 6.95 7.97 -7.84
N ASN A 18 7.76 8.49 -8.76
CA ASN A 18 7.37 8.67 -10.15
C ASN A 18 7.01 7.32 -10.79
N HIS A 19 6.01 7.31 -11.66
CA HIS A 19 5.52 6.09 -12.31
C HIS A 19 4.79 6.40 -13.62
N ALA A 20 4.93 5.53 -14.62
CA ALA A 20 4.19 5.62 -15.88
C ALA A 20 4.23 7.02 -16.53
N ARG A 21 5.42 7.62 -16.63
CA ARG A 21 5.67 8.98 -17.15
C ARG A 21 5.07 10.14 -16.32
N GLU A 22 4.42 9.84 -15.21
CA GLU A 22 3.92 10.85 -14.29
C GLU A 22 4.92 11.09 -13.15
N ASN A 23 5.12 12.36 -12.78
CA ASN A 23 5.73 12.67 -11.49
C ASN A 23 4.76 12.38 -10.35
N PHE A 24 5.29 12.25 -9.15
CA PHE A 24 4.49 11.80 -8.01
C PHE A 24 3.38 12.81 -7.62
N ASP A 25 3.62 14.10 -7.78
CA ASP A 25 2.61 15.12 -7.46
C ASP A 25 1.41 15.03 -8.41
N SER A 26 1.66 14.84 -9.71
CA SER A 26 0.60 14.61 -10.71
C SER A 26 -0.19 13.33 -10.42
N ILE A 27 0.48 12.27 -9.95
CA ILE A 27 -0.19 11.04 -9.52
C ILE A 27 -1.11 11.33 -8.33
N LEU A 28 -0.64 12.07 -7.33
CA LEU A 28 -1.44 12.43 -6.16
C LEU A 28 -2.66 13.27 -6.53
N GLU A 29 -2.47 14.32 -7.32
CA GLU A 29 -3.58 15.18 -7.79
C GLU A 29 -4.65 14.36 -8.52
N ARG A 30 -4.22 13.48 -9.43
CA ARG A 30 -5.13 12.58 -10.14
C ARG A 30 -5.87 11.64 -9.20
N LYS A 31 -5.19 11.09 -8.18
CA LYS A 31 -5.78 10.20 -7.19
C LYS A 31 -6.74 10.90 -6.24
N LEU A 32 -6.47 12.13 -5.86
CA LEU A 32 -7.41 12.95 -5.09
C LEU A 32 -8.67 13.24 -5.88
N LYS A 33 -8.55 13.63 -7.16
CA LYS A 33 -9.68 13.82 -8.06
C LYS A 33 -10.48 12.53 -8.30
N GLU A 34 -9.80 11.40 -8.38
CA GLU A 34 -10.42 10.06 -8.44
C GLU A 34 -11.29 9.81 -7.21
N TYR A 35 -10.77 10.11 -6.01
CA TYR A 35 -11.53 10.01 -4.77
C TYR A 35 -12.74 10.95 -4.72
N GLU A 36 -12.56 12.21 -5.09
CA GLU A 36 -13.66 13.21 -5.14
C GLU A 36 -14.80 12.75 -6.06
N THR A 37 -14.46 12.10 -7.17
CA THR A 37 -15.43 11.68 -8.19
C THR A 37 -16.12 10.36 -7.85
N THR A 38 -15.38 9.40 -7.25
CA THR A 38 -15.84 8.01 -7.11
C THR A 38 -15.99 7.55 -5.66
N GLY A 39 -15.47 8.32 -4.71
CA GLY A 39 -15.41 7.97 -3.29
C GLY A 39 -14.36 6.89 -2.96
N LYS A 40 -13.57 6.45 -3.92
CA LYS A 40 -12.53 5.42 -3.75
C LYS A 40 -11.35 5.69 -4.67
N ILE A 41 -10.19 5.17 -4.27
CA ILE A 41 -8.97 5.22 -5.07
C ILE A 41 -8.54 3.78 -5.39
N PHE A 42 -8.21 3.52 -6.64
CA PHE A 42 -7.52 2.30 -7.05
C PHE A 42 -6.02 2.58 -7.10
N TRP A 43 -5.32 2.19 -6.06
CA TRP A 43 -3.87 2.39 -5.97
C TRP A 43 -3.13 1.16 -6.49
N GLY A 44 -2.40 1.32 -7.58
CA GLY A 44 -1.61 0.24 -8.18
C GLY A 44 -0.62 -0.35 -7.17
N TYR A 45 -0.71 -1.65 -6.94
CA TYR A 45 0.12 -2.35 -5.98
C TYR A 45 0.50 -3.72 -6.53
N GLY A 46 1.76 -3.90 -6.78
CA GLY A 46 2.24 -5.19 -7.17
C GLY A 46 2.62 -5.30 -8.63
N GLY A 47 3.70 -5.96 -8.78
CA GLY A 47 4.23 -6.50 -10.00
C GLY A 47 4.41 -8.00 -9.81
N VAL A 48 5.48 -8.56 -10.39
CA VAL A 48 5.76 -10.01 -10.37
C VAL A 48 6.00 -10.56 -8.95
N THR A 49 6.49 -9.74 -8.03
CA THR A 49 6.93 -10.17 -6.69
C THR A 49 5.92 -9.92 -5.58
N CYS A 50 4.80 -9.27 -5.86
CA CYS A 50 3.82 -8.92 -4.85
C CYS A 50 2.44 -9.48 -5.23
N HIS A 51 1.78 -10.15 -4.29
CA HIS A 51 0.48 -10.77 -4.48
C HIS A 51 -0.56 -10.19 -3.51
N PRO A 52 -0.98 -8.92 -3.69
CA PRO A 52 -1.83 -8.24 -2.71
C PRO A 52 -3.15 -8.93 -2.47
N ILE A 53 -3.73 -9.56 -3.49
CA ILE A 53 -5.01 -10.25 -3.31
C ILE A 53 -4.90 -11.44 -2.35
N HIS A 54 -3.78 -12.18 -2.42
CA HIS A 54 -3.54 -13.33 -1.54
C HIS A 54 -2.93 -12.95 -0.18
N GLN A 55 -2.54 -11.70 0.00
CA GLN A 55 -1.89 -11.21 1.21
C GLN A 55 -2.67 -10.07 1.86
N VAL A 56 -3.00 -9.03 1.10
CA VAL A 56 -3.67 -7.83 1.64
C VAL A 56 -5.11 -8.11 2.02
N GLN A 57 -5.88 -8.83 1.20
CA GLN A 57 -7.28 -9.12 1.54
C GLN A 57 -7.42 -9.96 2.81
N PRO A 58 -6.74 -11.13 2.96
CA PRO A 58 -6.81 -11.89 4.20
C PRO A 58 -6.27 -11.10 5.40
N PHE A 59 -5.22 -10.31 5.19
CA PHE A 59 -4.65 -9.46 6.21
C PHE A 59 -5.63 -8.38 6.67
N ALA A 60 -6.31 -7.70 5.75
CA ALA A 60 -7.31 -6.70 6.06
C ALA A 60 -8.53 -7.28 6.80
N ARG A 61 -9.03 -8.43 6.34
CA ARG A 61 -10.18 -9.11 6.98
C ARG A 61 -9.95 -9.49 8.42
N GLN A 62 -8.71 -9.72 8.84
CA GLN A 62 -8.38 -9.97 10.25
C GLN A 62 -8.66 -8.76 11.15
N PHE A 63 -8.73 -7.56 10.55
CA PHE A 63 -8.91 -6.30 11.26
C PHE A 63 -10.30 -5.68 11.13
N GLU A 64 -11.20 -6.23 10.30
CA GLU A 64 -12.58 -5.73 10.14
C GLU A 64 -13.29 -5.48 11.47
N LYS A 65 -13.03 -6.32 12.47
CA LYS A 65 -13.62 -6.21 13.82
C LYS A 65 -12.72 -5.48 14.83
N LYS A 66 -11.49 -5.14 14.46
CA LYS A 66 -10.46 -4.63 15.39
C LYS A 66 -9.99 -3.21 15.07
N GLY A 67 -10.38 -2.68 13.94
CA GLY A 67 -9.97 -1.37 13.46
C GLY A 67 -9.60 -1.36 11.99
N SER A 68 -9.21 -0.22 11.48
CA SER A 68 -8.87 -0.01 10.08
C SER A 68 -7.45 -0.46 9.76
N LEU A 69 -7.24 -0.99 8.57
CA LEU A 69 -5.92 -1.23 8.01
C LEU A 69 -5.52 -0.03 7.15
N TYR A 70 -4.30 0.42 7.29
CA TYR A 70 -3.76 1.55 6.55
C TYR A 70 -2.67 1.14 5.58
N LEU A 71 -2.65 1.79 4.41
CA LEU A 71 -1.48 1.90 3.56
C LEU A 71 -0.66 3.10 4.05
N ILE A 72 0.58 2.85 4.44
CA ILE A 72 1.55 3.87 4.83
C ILE A 72 2.60 3.97 3.74
N MET A 73 2.80 5.17 3.23
CA MET A 73 3.65 5.42 2.08
C MET A 73 4.85 6.27 2.44
N GLN A 74 6.00 5.88 1.92
CA GLN A 74 7.24 6.65 1.94
C GLN A 74 7.54 7.13 0.52
N TYR A 75 7.62 8.45 0.33
CA TYR A 75 8.10 8.98 -0.94
C TYR A 75 9.59 8.67 -1.11
N ILE A 76 9.93 8.21 -2.30
CA ILE A 76 11.30 8.05 -2.78
C ILE A 76 11.44 8.71 -4.15
N ASP A 77 12.60 9.29 -4.40
CA ASP A 77 12.92 9.74 -5.75
C ASP A 77 13.21 8.51 -6.61
N SER A 78 12.43 8.34 -7.66
CA SER A 78 12.51 7.19 -8.57
C SER A 78 12.28 7.63 -10.01
N ASN A 79 12.90 6.91 -10.94
CA ASN A 79 12.61 7.11 -12.36
C ASN A 79 11.22 6.58 -12.71
N ALA A 80 10.51 7.31 -13.57
CA ALA A 80 9.24 6.85 -14.11
C ALA A 80 9.47 5.78 -15.19
N ASP A 81 8.76 4.66 -15.09
CA ASP A 81 8.74 3.65 -16.13
C ASP A 81 8.00 4.18 -17.37
N PRO A 82 8.60 4.11 -18.58
CA PRO A 82 8.10 4.86 -19.72
C PRO A 82 6.84 4.29 -20.39
N ASP A 83 6.67 3.00 -20.49
CA ASP A 83 5.71 2.39 -21.43
C ASP A 83 4.70 1.44 -20.75
N LEU A 84 3.96 1.97 -19.78
CA LEU A 84 2.97 1.20 -19.07
C LEU A 84 1.55 1.49 -19.58
N VAL A 85 0.76 0.44 -19.79
CA VAL A 85 -0.61 0.52 -20.30
C VAL A 85 -1.59 0.65 -19.13
N PRO A 86 -2.57 1.57 -19.20
CA PRO A 86 -3.66 1.63 -18.24
C PRO A 86 -4.52 0.36 -18.29
N ALA A 87 -4.92 -0.10 -17.11
CA ALA A 87 -5.88 -1.19 -16.98
C ALA A 87 -7.27 -0.73 -17.45
N THR A 88 -7.99 -1.63 -18.10
CA THR A 88 -9.36 -1.38 -18.61
C THR A 88 -10.43 -2.13 -17.84
N GLN A 89 -10.04 -3.18 -17.10
CA GLN A 89 -10.94 -4.02 -16.32
C GLN A 89 -10.38 -4.32 -14.93
N TYR A 90 -11.27 -4.58 -14.01
CA TYR A 90 -10.95 -5.07 -12.67
C TYR A 90 -11.81 -6.26 -12.29
N SER A 91 -11.34 -7.05 -11.32
CA SER A 91 -12.06 -8.18 -10.75
C SER A 91 -11.76 -8.32 -9.26
N ILE A 92 -12.78 -8.66 -8.46
CA ILE A 92 -12.61 -8.95 -7.03
C ILE A 92 -12.15 -10.40 -6.82
N ASP A 93 -12.62 -11.32 -7.64
CA ASP A 93 -12.42 -12.77 -7.53
C ASP A 93 -11.39 -13.34 -8.55
N GLY A 94 -10.97 -12.53 -9.51
CA GLY A 94 -10.10 -12.94 -10.61
C GLY A 94 -10.83 -13.71 -11.74
N ILE A 95 -12.13 -13.89 -11.62
CA ILE A 95 -12.98 -14.65 -12.56
C ILE A 95 -13.95 -13.72 -13.27
N THR A 96 -14.72 -12.94 -12.50
CA THR A 96 -15.71 -12.00 -13.00
C THR A 96 -15.08 -10.63 -13.22
N TRP A 97 -15.04 -10.17 -14.47
CA TRP A 97 -14.37 -8.93 -14.85
C TRP A 97 -15.39 -7.83 -15.17
N HIS A 98 -15.12 -6.65 -14.65
CA HIS A 98 -15.92 -5.45 -14.83
C HIS A 98 -15.06 -4.35 -15.45
N PRO A 99 -15.63 -3.44 -16.24
CA PRO A 99 -14.91 -2.24 -16.69
C PRO A 99 -14.40 -1.42 -15.50
N ILE A 100 -13.22 -0.84 -15.62
CA ILE A 100 -12.74 0.15 -14.64
C ILE A 100 -13.77 1.30 -14.59
N PRO A 101 -14.23 1.71 -13.40
CA PRO A 101 -15.17 2.81 -13.27
C PRO A 101 -14.62 4.10 -13.87
N ARG A 102 -15.50 4.88 -14.51
CA ARG A 102 -15.11 6.16 -15.09
C ARG A 102 -14.50 7.08 -14.02
N GLY A 103 -13.35 7.67 -14.34
CA GLY A 103 -12.60 8.54 -13.41
C GLY A 103 -11.50 7.80 -12.63
N ILE A 104 -11.45 6.47 -12.70
CA ILE A 104 -10.39 5.67 -12.08
C ILE A 104 -9.33 5.32 -13.12
N THR A 105 -8.06 5.43 -12.75
CA THR A 105 -6.92 5.06 -13.58
C THR A 105 -5.90 4.25 -12.81
N VAL A 106 -5.55 3.07 -13.29
CA VAL A 106 -4.47 2.22 -12.78
C VAL A 106 -3.58 1.83 -13.94
N THR A 107 -2.29 2.11 -13.83
CA THR A 107 -1.32 1.87 -14.90
C THR A 107 -0.20 0.96 -14.40
N GLY A 108 0.22 0.00 -15.25
CA GLY A 108 1.39 -0.84 -14.98
C GLY A 108 1.31 -1.76 -13.77
N SER A 109 0.12 -2.08 -13.30
CA SER A 109 -0.08 -2.97 -12.15
C SER A 109 -1.04 -4.11 -12.50
N ARG A 110 -0.86 -5.25 -11.85
CA ARG A 110 -1.79 -6.40 -11.95
C ARG A 110 -2.84 -6.39 -10.84
N TYR A 111 -2.63 -5.57 -9.85
CA TYR A 111 -3.48 -5.45 -8.66
C TYR A 111 -3.60 -3.98 -8.28
N ALA A 112 -4.70 -3.63 -7.66
CA ALA A 112 -4.88 -2.35 -7.02
C ALA A 112 -5.40 -2.54 -5.59
N MET A 113 -4.86 -1.79 -4.63
CA MET A 113 -5.51 -1.62 -3.34
C MET A 113 -6.63 -0.61 -3.47
N ILE A 114 -7.73 -0.85 -2.77
CA ILE A 114 -8.83 0.09 -2.71
C ILE A 114 -8.66 0.94 -1.47
N LEU A 115 -8.47 2.23 -1.71
CA LEU A 115 -8.19 3.19 -0.65
C LEU A 115 -9.34 4.19 -0.51
N SER A 116 -9.45 4.72 0.70
CA SER A 116 -10.14 5.98 0.96
C SER A 116 -9.27 7.17 0.50
N GLU A 117 -9.55 8.34 1.02
CA GLU A 117 -8.75 9.55 0.76
C GLU A 117 -7.29 9.38 1.18
N ILE A 118 -6.36 9.76 0.30
CA ILE A 118 -4.93 9.84 0.65
C ILE A 118 -4.68 11.16 1.38
N LYS A 119 -4.03 11.09 2.53
CA LYS A 119 -3.67 12.26 3.36
C LYS A 119 -2.17 12.31 3.60
N PRO A 120 -1.60 13.51 3.76
CA PRO A 120 -0.25 13.62 4.28
C PRO A 120 -0.09 12.85 5.60
N GLY A 121 1.04 12.21 5.80
CA GLY A 121 1.40 11.47 7.00
C GLY A 121 2.83 11.79 7.38
N ASP A 122 3.08 12.06 8.65
CA ASP A 122 4.40 12.37 9.18
C ASP A 122 4.73 11.43 10.36
N LEU A 123 4.65 10.12 10.07
CA LEU A 123 4.96 9.10 11.05
C LEU A 123 6.44 8.72 10.96
N ILE A 124 7.03 8.46 12.11
CA ILE A 124 8.35 7.83 12.20
C ILE A 124 8.15 6.38 12.57
N ILE A 125 8.49 5.48 11.65
CA ILE A 125 8.41 4.04 11.84
C ILE A 125 9.82 3.50 12.08
N TYR A 126 9.97 2.65 13.08
CA TYR A 126 11.18 1.88 13.33
C TYR A 126 10.97 0.44 12.85
N PRO A 127 11.47 0.06 11.67
CA PRO A 127 11.21 -1.27 11.10
C PRO A 127 11.64 -2.41 12.01
N SER A 128 12.63 -2.19 12.86
CA SER A 128 13.09 -3.16 13.86
C SER A 128 12.02 -3.56 14.89
N GLU A 129 11.00 -2.72 15.10
CA GLU A 129 9.85 -3.02 15.99
C GLU A 129 8.77 -3.88 15.32
N TYR A 130 8.90 -4.15 14.01
CA TYR A 130 7.90 -4.86 13.20
C TYR A 130 8.46 -6.12 12.58
N GLU A 131 7.56 -7.03 12.24
CA GLU A 131 7.85 -8.23 11.46
C GLU A 131 6.92 -8.34 10.26
N VAL A 132 7.32 -9.09 9.25
CA VAL A 132 6.49 -9.42 8.10
C VAL A 132 5.29 -10.24 8.57
N ALA A 133 4.08 -9.74 8.30
CA ALA A 133 2.85 -10.33 8.81
C ALA A 133 2.31 -11.49 7.97
N VAL A 134 2.67 -11.56 6.67
CA VAL A 134 2.06 -12.48 5.70
C VAL A 134 3.09 -13.09 4.74
N GLY A 135 2.71 -14.18 4.07
CA GLY A 135 3.49 -14.83 3.02
C GLY A 135 4.68 -15.64 3.53
N ARG A 136 5.56 -16.03 2.61
CA ARG A 136 6.71 -16.93 2.89
C ARG A 136 7.74 -16.33 3.86
N ARG A 137 7.74 -15.02 4.03
CA ARG A 137 8.68 -14.29 4.91
C ARG A 137 8.05 -13.90 6.25
N ARG A 138 6.86 -14.40 6.55
CA ARG A 138 6.18 -14.14 7.83
C ARG A 138 7.10 -14.38 9.03
N GLY A 139 7.09 -13.45 9.97
CA GLY A 139 7.92 -13.48 11.18
C GLY A 139 9.35 -12.95 11.00
N ARG A 140 9.79 -12.67 9.75
CA ARG A 140 11.07 -12.00 9.51
C ARG A 140 10.99 -10.54 9.96
N SER A 141 12.07 -10.01 10.53
CA SER A 141 12.17 -8.59 10.88
C SER A 141 11.89 -7.71 9.67
N ALA A 142 11.03 -6.69 9.83
CA ALA A 142 10.74 -5.74 8.75
C ALA A 142 11.99 -4.96 8.33
N ASP A 143 12.90 -4.68 9.26
CA ASP A 143 14.18 -4.05 9.00
C ASP A 143 15.04 -4.86 8.02
N GLU A 144 15.22 -6.15 8.28
CA GLU A 144 15.95 -7.04 7.37
C GLU A 144 15.23 -7.22 6.02
N TYR A 145 13.90 -7.25 6.07
CA TYR A 145 13.09 -7.43 4.86
C TYR A 145 13.20 -6.23 3.93
N LEU A 146 13.23 -5.01 4.47
CA LEU A 146 13.27 -3.75 3.70
C LEU A 146 14.67 -3.34 3.26
N ARG A 147 15.74 -3.94 3.80
CA ARG A 147 17.13 -3.64 3.38
C ARG A 147 17.45 -4.07 1.95
N GLY A 148 16.68 -5.01 1.40
CA GLY A 148 16.80 -5.39 -0.01
C GLY A 148 16.05 -4.39 -0.91
N HIS A 149 15.94 -4.74 -2.19
CA HIS A 149 15.14 -3.98 -3.16
C HIS A 149 13.61 -4.18 -2.96
N VAL A 150 13.17 -4.30 -1.72
CA VAL A 150 11.76 -4.51 -1.38
C VAL A 150 11.09 -3.17 -1.17
N ASP A 151 10.06 -2.92 -1.95
CA ASP A 151 9.34 -1.63 -1.95
C ASP A 151 8.05 -1.68 -1.14
N LYS A 152 7.59 -2.85 -0.73
CA LYS A 152 6.27 -3.03 -0.13
C LYS A 152 6.17 -4.28 0.72
N GLY A 153 5.28 -4.23 1.73
CA GLY A 153 5.03 -5.37 2.61
C GLY A 153 3.87 -5.13 3.57
N CYS A 154 3.36 -6.23 4.14
CA CYS A 154 2.40 -6.18 5.24
C CYS A 154 3.16 -6.43 6.54
N PHE A 155 3.04 -5.52 7.50
CA PHE A 155 3.79 -5.56 8.74
C PHE A 155 2.88 -5.60 9.97
N ALA A 156 3.36 -6.31 10.98
CA ALA A 156 2.75 -6.38 12.30
C ALA A 156 3.79 -6.02 13.37
N LYS A 157 3.36 -5.36 14.43
CA LYS A 157 4.24 -5.02 15.56
C LYS A 157 4.68 -6.30 16.26
N LYS A 158 5.96 -6.40 16.57
CA LYS A 158 6.51 -7.51 17.34
C LYS A 158 6.00 -7.46 18.79
N LEU A 159 5.94 -8.62 19.42
CA LEU A 159 5.74 -8.68 20.87
C LEU A 159 6.82 -7.85 21.58
N PRO A 160 6.49 -7.17 22.69
CA PRO A 160 7.43 -6.31 23.42
C PRO A 160 8.77 -7.00 23.77
N SER A 161 8.74 -8.29 24.04
CA SER A 161 9.94 -9.10 24.34
C SER A 161 10.90 -9.25 23.14
N ARG A 162 10.42 -9.04 21.91
CA ARG A 162 11.20 -9.13 20.66
C ARG A 162 11.46 -7.78 20.02
N ALA A 163 10.74 -6.75 20.42
CA ALA A 163 10.86 -5.41 19.86
C ALA A 163 12.13 -4.74 20.37
N LYS A 164 13.08 -4.47 19.49
CA LYS A 164 14.25 -3.64 19.76
C LYS A 164 14.17 -2.42 18.87
N LYS A 165 14.06 -1.25 19.47
CA LYS A 165 14.02 0.03 18.74
C LYS A 165 15.42 0.40 18.29
N ASP A 166 15.68 0.24 17.00
CA ASP A 166 16.90 0.72 16.37
C ASP A 166 16.66 2.13 15.80
N LYS A 167 17.15 3.14 16.52
CA LYS A 167 17.00 4.54 16.11
C LYS A 167 17.82 4.92 14.88
N ALA A 168 18.85 4.15 14.55
CA ALA A 168 19.64 4.38 13.34
C ALA A 168 18.88 4.04 12.06
N ASN A 169 17.86 3.18 12.18
CA ASN A 169 17.06 2.68 11.06
C ASN A 169 15.61 3.14 11.24
N GLN A 170 15.31 4.34 10.79
CA GLN A 170 13.97 4.90 10.84
C GLN A 170 13.44 5.22 9.43
N ILE A 171 12.15 5.05 9.24
CA ILE A 171 11.44 5.46 8.02
C ILE A 171 10.57 6.66 8.38
N LYS A 172 10.81 7.78 7.72
CA LYS A 172 9.89 8.91 7.73
C LYS A 172 8.87 8.69 6.63
N THR A 173 7.58 8.68 6.99
CA THR A 173 6.49 8.49 6.02
C THR A 173 6.08 9.82 5.41
N SER A 174 5.37 9.76 4.28
CA SER A 174 4.95 10.96 3.55
C SER A 174 3.43 11.02 3.43
N TYR A 175 2.77 9.87 3.28
CA TYR A 175 1.33 9.78 3.05
C TYR A 175 0.74 8.54 3.73
N GLN A 176 -0.57 8.59 3.96
CA GLN A 176 -1.34 7.50 4.52
C GLN A 176 -2.74 7.46 3.93
N ALA A 177 -3.31 6.27 3.82
CA ALA A 177 -4.70 6.07 3.41
C ALA A 177 -5.26 4.82 4.09
N GLU A 178 -6.54 4.84 4.41
CA GLU A 178 -7.24 3.66 4.88
C GLU A 178 -7.53 2.72 3.71
N ILE A 179 -7.24 1.43 3.88
CA ILE A 179 -7.59 0.38 2.93
C ILE A 179 -9.02 -0.06 3.22
N VAL A 180 -9.92 0.12 2.23
CA VAL A 180 -11.34 -0.12 2.38
C VAL A 180 -11.83 -1.25 1.47
N GLU A 181 -12.97 -1.86 1.80
CA GLU A 181 -13.52 -2.95 0.98
C GLU A 181 -13.67 -2.59 -0.51
N PRO A 182 -13.33 -3.56 -1.39
CA PRO A 182 -12.93 -4.95 -1.18
C PRO A 182 -11.43 -5.16 -0.88
N TYR A 183 -10.73 -4.18 -0.37
CA TYR A 183 -9.33 -4.10 0.05
C TYR A 183 -8.32 -4.17 -1.10
N SER A 184 -8.46 -5.10 -2.00
CA SER A 184 -7.68 -5.18 -3.23
C SER A 184 -8.45 -5.88 -4.33
N VAL A 185 -8.12 -5.55 -5.57
CA VAL A 185 -8.72 -6.12 -6.78
C VAL A 185 -7.62 -6.52 -7.78
N PHE A 186 -7.93 -7.47 -8.64
CA PHE A 186 -7.16 -7.71 -9.86
C PHE A 186 -7.45 -6.59 -10.86
N VAL A 187 -6.46 -6.23 -11.67
CA VAL A 187 -6.63 -5.29 -12.80
C VAL A 187 -5.91 -5.82 -14.05
N ARG A 188 -6.47 -5.52 -15.22
CA ARG A 188 -5.88 -5.86 -16.52
C ARG A 188 -6.29 -4.90 -17.63
#